data_3818b79f97b17b1dbd2559f0a073ce1a
#
_entry.id   3818b79f97b17b1dbd2559f0a073ce1a
#
_cell.length_a   1.000
_cell.length_b   1.000
_cell.length_c   1.000
_cell.angle_alpha   90.00
_cell.angle_beta   90.00
_cell.angle_gamma   90.00
#
_symmetry.space_group_name_H-M   'P 1'
#
loop_
_entity.id
_entity.type
_entity.pdbx_description
1 polymer ?
#
loop_
_entity_poly.entity_id
_entity_poly.type
_entity_poly.pdbx_seq_one_letter_code
_entity_poly.pdbx_strand_id
1 'polypeptide(L)'
;GHHRRQRQMCIRDRSNAGLDVYEKPKKGRTYVIVADVARGIQGDASAFIVVDVSKLPYRMVAKYKNNEIKPMLFPNIIKDVALAYNQAFVLVEVNDIGDQVANALQFDLEYDNLIMASMRGRAGQIVGGGFSGGKSQLGVRTTKAVKKIGCSNLKTMVESNKIILEDYDIVAEMSSFVLHGQSYQAEEGHHDDLMMCCVLFAWLSGQTYFKELTDSDVRAKLFAESQNQLEQDLAPFGFLDNGIDDPIPQIDEYGERWTPVIRKYDTNW
;
A
#
# COMPACT_ATOMS: atom_id res chain seq x y z
N GLY A 1 -6.86 -41.26 16.60
CA GLY A 1 -6.10 -40.41 15.72
C GLY A 1 -5.95 -39.03 16.36
N HIS A 2 -4.79 -38.78 16.98
CA HIS A 2 -4.50 -37.47 17.56
C HIS A 2 -4.21 -36.50 16.43
N HIS A 3 -5.11 -35.55 16.15
CA HIS A 3 -4.80 -34.38 15.37
C HIS A 3 -3.83 -33.50 16.19
N ARG A 4 -2.53 -33.66 15.94
CA ARG A 4 -1.51 -32.70 16.30
C ARG A 4 -1.85 -31.40 15.54
N ARG A 5 -2.42 -30.42 16.23
CA ARG A 5 -2.39 -29.02 15.77
C ARG A 5 -0.92 -28.65 15.64
N GLN A 6 -0.43 -28.58 14.40
CA GLN A 6 0.86 -27.97 14.15
C GLN A 6 0.75 -26.51 14.62
N ARG A 7 1.43 -26.22 15.73
CA ARG A 7 1.72 -24.84 16.11
C ARG A 7 2.54 -24.27 14.96
N GLN A 8 1.95 -23.36 14.24
CA GLN A 8 2.65 -22.61 13.19
C GLN A 8 3.76 -21.85 13.91
N MET A 9 4.98 -22.30 13.70
CA MET A 9 6.17 -21.72 14.30
C MET A 9 6.40 -20.40 13.57
N CYS A 10 6.14 -19.26 14.25
CA CYS A 10 6.52 -17.96 13.77
C CYS A 10 8.02 -17.99 13.47
N ILE A 11 8.39 -17.89 12.21
CA ILE A 11 9.79 -17.74 11.81
C ILE A 11 10.15 -16.30 12.19
N ARG A 12 10.69 -16.12 13.37
CA ARG A 12 11.33 -14.87 13.77
C ARG A 12 12.58 -14.74 12.93
N ASP A 13 12.47 -13.98 11.85
CA ASP A 13 13.66 -13.56 11.12
C ASP A 13 14.37 -12.50 11.98
N ARG A 14 15.60 -12.80 12.41
CA ARG A 14 16.37 -11.93 13.33
C ARG A 14 16.77 -10.59 12.71
N SER A 15 16.57 -10.40 11.40
CA SER A 15 16.88 -9.15 10.72
C SER A 15 15.86 -8.02 10.99
N ASN A 16 14.63 -8.35 11.40
CA ASN A 16 13.59 -7.37 11.73
C ASN A 16 13.00 -7.70 13.11
N ALA A 17 13.72 -7.33 14.17
CA ALA A 17 13.21 -7.47 15.53
C ALA A 17 11.87 -6.75 15.67
N GLY A 18 10.80 -7.50 15.98
CA GLY A 18 9.44 -6.99 16.09
C GLY A 18 8.49 -7.35 14.93
N LEU A 19 8.98 -7.97 13.83
CA LEU A 19 8.14 -8.47 12.75
C LEU A 19 7.73 -9.93 13.00
N ASP A 20 6.43 -10.17 13.11
CA ASP A 20 5.84 -11.51 13.18
C ASP A 20 5.10 -11.79 11.86
N VAL A 21 5.47 -12.87 11.16
CA VAL A 21 4.87 -13.27 9.90
C VAL A 21 4.03 -14.54 10.12
N TYR A 22 2.73 -14.46 9.86
CA TYR A 22 1.78 -15.58 10.00
C TYR A 22 1.58 -16.30 8.67
N GLU A 23 1.44 -15.54 7.58
CA GLU A 23 1.38 -16.08 6.23
C GLU A 23 2.36 -15.34 5.31
N LYS A 24 3.13 -16.12 4.53
CA LYS A 24 4.01 -15.57 3.50
C LYS A 24 3.19 -14.96 2.36
N PRO A 25 3.72 -13.92 1.67
CA PRO A 25 3.05 -13.32 0.53
C PRO A 25 2.78 -14.34 -0.57
N LYS A 26 1.61 -14.24 -1.21
CA LYS A 26 1.18 -15.10 -2.31
C LYS A 26 1.04 -14.26 -3.58
N LYS A 27 1.56 -14.75 -4.70
CA LYS A 27 1.48 -14.05 -6.00
C LYS A 27 0.02 -13.78 -6.38
N GLY A 28 -0.24 -12.58 -6.91
CA GLY A 28 -1.58 -12.16 -7.35
C GLY A 28 -2.54 -11.77 -6.23
N ARG A 29 -2.07 -11.74 -4.98
CA ARG A 29 -2.83 -11.22 -3.84
C ARG A 29 -2.58 -9.75 -3.62
N THR A 30 -3.60 -9.07 -3.11
CA THR A 30 -3.55 -7.65 -2.74
C THR A 30 -3.43 -7.53 -1.23
N TYR A 31 -2.48 -6.72 -0.78
CA TYR A 31 -2.22 -6.49 0.62
C TYR A 31 -2.30 -5.02 0.96
N VAL A 32 -2.70 -4.74 2.19
CA VAL A 32 -2.70 -3.39 2.77
C VAL A 32 -1.89 -3.42 4.06
N ILE A 33 -1.02 -2.45 4.21
CA ILE A 33 -0.30 -2.15 5.45
C ILE A 33 -0.94 -0.93 6.07
N VAL A 34 -1.23 -1.00 7.36
CA VAL A 34 -1.68 0.15 8.16
C VAL A 34 -0.70 0.35 9.30
N ALA A 35 -0.09 1.53 9.34
CA ALA A 35 0.95 1.86 10.29
C ALA A 35 0.52 2.99 11.24
N ASP A 36 0.77 2.76 12.52
CA ASP A 36 0.72 3.72 13.60
C ASP A 36 2.13 4.05 14.06
N VAL A 37 2.47 5.32 14.16
CA VAL A 37 3.84 5.79 14.35
C VAL A 37 4.01 6.45 15.71
N ALA A 38 4.85 5.85 16.56
CA ALA A 38 5.22 6.40 17.84
C ALA A 38 6.53 7.21 17.77
N ARG A 39 6.71 8.14 18.70
CA ARG A 39 7.95 8.93 18.83
C ARG A 39 9.15 8.12 19.32
N GLY A 40 8.96 6.87 19.76
CA GLY A 40 10.01 6.07 20.42
C GLY A 40 10.41 6.61 21.81
N ILE A 41 9.52 7.35 22.46
CA ILE A 41 9.71 7.92 23.79
C ILE A 41 8.62 7.35 24.69
N GLN A 42 9.01 6.82 25.86
CA GLN A 42 8.10 6.42 26.95
C GLN A 42 7.15 5.23 26.68
N GLY A 43 7.57 4.23 25.92
CA GLY A 43 6.86 2.95 25.89
C GLY A 43 5.88 2.77 24.72
N ASP A 44 5.47 3.82 24.04
CA ASP A 44 4.65 3.70 22.83
C ASP A 44 5.48 3.08 21.70
N ALA A 45 4.91 2.10 21.00
CA ALA A 45 5.60 1.39 19.95
C ALA A 45 5.14 1.87 18.58
N SER A 46 6.09 2.01 17.64
CA SER A 46 5.73 2.05 16.23
C SER A 46 5.25 0.67 15.80
N ALA A 47 4.06 0.61 15.22
CA ALA A 47 3.40 -0.64 14.86
C ALA A 47 2.82 -0.57 13.45
N PHE A 48 2.71 -1.74 12.80
CA PHE A 48 1.86 -1.91 11.62
C PHE A 48 1.30 -3.32 11.56
N ILE A 49 0.20 -3.45 10.84
CA ILE A 49 -0.38 -4.74 10.44
C ILE A 49 -0.36 -4.87 8.93
N VAL A 50 -0.20 -6.09 8.43
CA VAL A 50 -0.35 -6.44 7.01
C VAL A 50 -1.60 -7.29 6.85
N VAL A 51 -2.52 -6.87 6.00
CA VAL A 51 -3.80 -7.55 5.80
C VAL A 51 -3.93 -7.99 4.35
N ASP A 52 -4.22 -9.26 4.11
CA ASP A 52 -4.65 -9.80 2.81
C ASP A 52 -6.10 -9.36 2.57
N VAL A 53 -6.30 -8.51 1.58
CA VAL A 53 -7.61 -7.93 1.23
C VAL A 53 -8.17 -8.48 -0.07
N SER A 54 -7.55 -9.53 -0.62
CA SER A 54 -7.96 -10.13 -1.90
C SER A 54 -9.34 -10.76 -1.86
N LYS A 55 -9.80 -11.22 -0.71
CA LYS A 55 -11.12 -11.83 -0.50
C LYS A 55 -11.56 -11.77 0.96
N LEU A 56 -12.86 -11.83 1.17
CA LEU A 56 -13.43 -11.98 2.51
C LEU A 56 -13.35 -13.46 2.98
N PRO A 57 -13.15 -13.67 4.27
CA PRO A 57 -12.76 -12.71 5.29
C PRO A 57 -11.36 -12.17 5.03
N TYR A 58 -11.14 -10.87 5.27
CA TYR A 58 -9.80 -10.30 5.27
C TYR A 58 -8.97 -10.95 6.36
N ARG A 59 -7.68 -11.16 6.10
CA ARG A 59 -6.82 -11.86 7.06
C ARG A 59 -5.57 -11.05 7.34
N MET A 60 -5.29 -10.81 8.60
CA MET A 60 -3.99 -10.30 9.00
C MET A 60 -2.93 -11.39 8.78
N VAL A 61 -1.90 -11.07 8.01
CA VAL A 61 -0.85 -12.02 7.58
C VAL A 61 0.51 -11.72 8.21
N ALA A 62 0.71 -10.50 8.71
CA ALA A 62 1.88 -10.13 9.47
C ALA A 62 1.57 -8.92 10.36
N LYS A 63 2.38 -8.74 11.41
CA LYS A 63 2.40 -7.53 12.23
C LYS A 63 3.83 -7.13 12.54
N TYR A 64 4.01 -5.87 12.82
CA TYR A 64 5.23 -5.32 13.39
C TYR A 64 4.89 -4.49 14.62
N LYS A 65 5.68 -4.64 15.68
CA LYS A 65 5.59 -3.79 16.88
C LYS A 65 6.98 -3.65 17.49
N ASN A 66 7.44 -2.40 17.64
CA ASN A 66 8.75 -2.12 18.23
C ASN A 66 8.74 -0.73 18.88
N ASN A 67 9.11 -0.67 20.15
CA ASN A 67 9.19 0.56 20.95
C ASN A 67 10.60 1.20 20.96
N GLU A 68 11.60 0.54 20.37
CA GLU A 68 12.99 1.02 20.32
C GLU A 68 13.36 1.59 18.93
N ILE A 69 12.52 1.37 17.93
CA ILE A 69 12.83 1.82 16.58
C ILE A 69 12.80 3.35 16.50
N LYS A 70 13.85 3.90 15.89
CA LYS A 70 13.86 5.32 15.57
C LYS A 70 12.89 5.63 14.44
N PRO A 71 12.05 6.67 14.54
CA PRO A 71 11.07 7.02 13.50
C PRO A 71 11.66 7.17 12.09
N MET A 72 12.91 7.62 11.98
CA MET A 72 13.60 7.75 10.69
C MET A 72 13.96 6.40 10.02
N LEU A 73 14.01 5.31 10.77
CA LEU A 73 14.29 3.96 10.22
C LEU A 73 13.01 3.20 9.89
N PHE A 74 11.90 3.57 10.49
CA PHE A 74 10.62 2.89 10.32
C PHE A 74 10.11 2.88 8.88
N PRO A 75 10.25 3.96 8.06
CA PRO A 75 9.87 3.95 6.66
C PRO A 75 10.56 2.85 5.85
N ASN A 76 11.83 2.56 6.13
CA ASN A 76 12.56 1.49 5.41
C ASN A 76 11.94 0.12 5.69
N ILE A 77 11.59 -0.16 6.95
CA ILE A 77 10.95 -1.44 7.32
C ILE A 77 9.58 -1.55 6.67
N ILE A 78 8.78 -0.48 6.68
CA ILE A 78 7.47 -0.46 6.00
C ILE A 78 7.65 -0.75 4.51
N LYS A 79 8.59 -0.08 3.83
CA LYS A 79 8.86 -0.28 2.40
C LYS A 79 9.31 -1.72 2.11
N ASP A 80 10.25 -2.26 2.87
CA ASP A 80 10.77 -3.62 2.65
C ASP A 80 9.65 -4.66 2.76
N VAL A 81 8.81 -4.53 3.80
CA VAL A 81 7.65 -5.41 3.98
C VAL A 81 6.61 -5.19 2.88
N ALA A 82 6.34 -3.95 2.49
CA ALA A 82 5.39 -3.63 1.43
C ALA A 82 5.82 -4.21 0.08
N LEU A 83 7.09 -4.12 -0.27
CA LEU A 83 7.66 -4.74 -1.48
C LEU A 83 7.55 -6.27 -1.43
N ALA A 84 7.86 -6.88 -0.27
CA ALA A 84 7.72 -8.33 -0.08
C ALA A 84 6.27 -8.80 -0.24
N TYR A 85 5.28 -7.99 0.19
CA TYR A 85 3.85 -8.26 0.07
C TYR A 85 3.23 -7.65 -1.21
N ASN A 86 3.84 -7.91 -2.37
CA ASN A 86 3.36 -7.54 -3.71
C ASN A 86 3.11 -6.04 -3.88
N GLN A 87 4.00 -5.20 -3.39
CA GLN A 87 3.82 -3.74 -3.38
C GLN A 87 2.51 -3.32 -2.68
N ALA A 88 2.37 -3.76 -1.44
CA ALA A 88 1.18 -3.52 -0.62
C ALA A 88 0.82 -2.02 -0.57
N PHE A 89 -0.47 -1.71 -0.54
CA PHE A 89 -0.92 -0.34 -0.29
C PHE A 89 -0.65 0.04 1.16
N VAL A 90 -0.09 1.22 1.40
CA VAL A 90 0.32 1.66 2.73
C VAL A 90 -0.52 2.85 3.19
N LEU A 91 -1.19 2.70 4.32
CA LEU A 91 -1.85 3.79 5.05
C LEU A 91 -1.03 4.11 6.31
N VAL A 92 -0.57 5.33 6.44
CA VAL A 92 0.16 5.80 7.62
C VAL A 92 -0.74 6.72 8.44
N GLU A 93 -0.80 6.53 9.75
CA GLU A 93 -1.34 7.54 10.65
C GLU A 93 -0.39 8.74 10.71
N VAL A 94 -0.90 9.94 10.36
CA VAL A 94 -0.08 11.15 10.24
C VAL A 94 -0.30 12.15 11.38
N ASN A 95 -0.73 11.66 12.52
CA ASN A 95 -0.65 12.44 13.74
C ASN A 95 0.81 12.55 14.17
N ASP A 96 1.14 13.68 14.77
CA ASP A 96 2.45 13.92 15.36
C ASP A 96 3.62 13.68 14.38
N ILE A 97 4.45 12.64 14.60
CA ILE A 97 5.62 12.33 13.77
C ILE A 97 5.29 11.49 12.53
N GLY A 98 4.09 10.96 12.41
CA GLY A 98 3.69 10.09 11.32
C GLY A 98 3.72 10.76 9.94
N ASP A 99 3.58 12.09 9.89
CA ASP A 99 3.72 12.86 8.65
C ASP A 99 5.16 12.81 8.10
N GLN A 100 6.17 12.75 8.97
CA GLN A 100 7.57 12.60 8.55
C GLN A 100 7.81 11.20 7.97
N VAL A 101 7.21 10.15 8.55
CA VAL A 101 7.29 8.78 8.03
C VAL A 101 6.61 8.68 6.67
N ALA A 102 5.43 9.26 6.51
CA ALA A 102 4.71 9.27 5.23
C ALA A 102 5.48 10.04 4.14
N ASN A 103 6.06 11.20 4.49
CA ASN A 103 6.89 11.98 3.58
C ASN A 103 8.16 11.23 3.18
N ALA A 104 8.85 10.58 4.13
CA ALA A 104 10.03 9.77 3.84
C ALA A 104 9.70 8.60 2.91
N LEU A 105 8.58 7.91 3.10
CA LEU A 105 8.10 6.86 2.19
C LEU A 105 7.88 7.39 0.77
N GLN A 106 7.21 8.54 0.62
CA GLN A 106 6.85 9.09 -0.68
C GLN A 106 8.03 9.71 -1.41
N PHE A 107 8.79 10.57 -0.73
CA PHE A 107 9.79 11.43 -1.38
C PHE A 107 11.22 10.90 -1.28
N ASP A 108 11.61 10.32 -0.14
CA ASP A 108 12.97 9.82 0.06
C ASP A 108 13.11 8.38 -0.47
N LEU A 109 12.08 7.58 -0.28
CA LEU A 109 12.06 6.18 -0.68
C LEU A 109 11.28 5.91 -1.97
N GLU A 110 10.62 6.91 -2.54
CA GLU A 110 9.85 6.83 -3.80
C GLU A 110 8.87 5.64 -3.82
N TYR A 111 8.08 5.51 -2.73
CA TYR A 111 7.09 4.45 -2.64
C TYR A 111 5.72 4.93 -3.13
N ASP A 112 5.27 4.42 -4.29
CA ASP A 112 4.10 4.94 -5.02
C ASP A 112 2.75 4.52 -4.42
N ASN A 113 2.67 3.37 -3.75
CA ASN A 113 1.40 2.82 -3.25
C ASN A 113 1.01 3.37 -1.87
N LEU A 114 1.24 4.67 -1.65
CA LEU A 114 0.78 5.35 -0.44
C LEU A 114 -0.68 5.78 -0.59
N ILE A 115 -1.48 5.48 0.45
CA ILE A 115 -2.89 5.90 0.50
C ILE A 115 -2.96 7.34 0.99
N MET A 116 -3.65 8.19 0.21
CA MET A 116 -3.85 9.60 0.50
C MET A 116 -5.26 9.84 1.03
N ALA A 117 -5.40 10.70 2.02
CA ALA A 117 -6.69 11.20 2.48
C ALA A 117 -6.86 12.68 2.11
N SER A 118 -8.08 13.07 1.77
CA SER A 118 -8.45 14.45 1.54
C SER A 118 -9.47 14.93 2.59
N MET A 119 -9.36 16.21 2.98
CA MET A 119 -10.35 16.84 3.85
C MET A 119 -11.53 17.34 3.02
N ARG A 120 -12.71 16.80 3.24
CA ARG A 120 -13.93 17.18 2.53
C ARG A 120 -14.95 17.80 3.48
N GLY A 121 -14.79 19.09 3.76
CA GLY A 121 -15.75 19.87 4.56
C GLY A 121 -16.17 19.18 5.87
N ARG A 122 -17.49 19.11 6.11
CA ARG A 122 -18.07 18.46 7.31
C ARG A 122 -18.03 16.93 7.29
N ALA A 123 -17.77 16.31 6.15
CA ALA A 123 -17.73 14.85 6.01
C ALA A 123 -16.45 14.20 6.57
N GLY A 124 -15.49 15.03 7.01
CA GLY A 124 -14.21 14.54 7.55
C GLY A 124 -13.23 14.09 6.48
N GLN A 125 -12.42 13.08 6.80
CA GLN A 125 -11.41 12.57 5.87
C GLN A 125 -12.00 11.49 4.98
N ILE A 126 -11.70 11.58 3.69
CA ILE A 126 -12.09 10.61 2.66
C ILE A 126 -10.84 10.20 1.92
N VAL A 127 -10.67 8.89 1.70
CA VAL A 127 -9.60 8.37 0.84
C VAL A 127 -10.00 8.55 -0.62
N GLY A 128 -9.11 9.10 -1.42
CA GLY A 128 -9.34 9.31 -2.85
C GLY A 128 -8.05 9.34 -3.63
N GLY A 129 -8.09 8.85 -4.85
CA GLY A 129 -6.96 8.92 -5.79
C GLY A 129 -6.60 10.39 -6.10
N GLY A 130 -5.32 10.68 -6.07
CA GLY A 130 -4.60 11.94 -5.98
C GLY A 130 -4.94 13.14 -6.86
N PHE A 131 -6.06 13.20 -7.59
CA PHE A 131 -6.35 14.32 -8.52
C PHE A 131 -7.66 15.07 -8.28
N SER A 132 -8.33 14.84 -7.16
CA SER A 132 -9.53 15.60 -6.84
C SER A 132 -9.14 16.88 -6.11
N GLY A 133 -9.23 18.02 -6.74
CA GLY A 133 -8.81 19.40 -6.39
C GLY A 133 -8.92 19.93 -4.94
N GLY A 134 -8.83 19.08 -3.93
CA GLY A 134 -8.70 19.40 -2.53
C GLY A 134 -7.27 19.14 -2.03
N LYS A 135 -6.91 19.74 -0.90
CA LYS A 135 -5.61 19.43 -0.25
C LYS A 135 -5.59 17.96 0.15
N SER A 136 -4.92 17.12 -0.66
CA SER A 136 -4.62 15.75 -0.30
C SER A 136 -3.47 15.71 0.69
N GLN A 137 -3.55 14.83 1.68
CA GLN A 137 -2.53 14.57 2.67
C GLN A 137 -2.10 13.12 2.54
N LEU A 138 -0.81 12.86 2.60
CA LEU A 138 -0.28 11.50 2.68
C LEU A 138 -0.75 10.86 3.99
N GLY A 139 -1.39 9.68 3.89
CA GLY A 139 -1.92 9.01 5.07
C GLY A 139 -3.20 9.63 5.65
N VAL A 140 -3.55 9.24 6.86
CA VAL A 140 -4.77 9.64 7.56
C VAL A 140 -4.48 10.26 8.92
N ARG A 141 -5.19 11.34 9.24
CA ARG A 141 -5.16 11.90 10.59
C ARG A 141 -6.25 11.26 11.44
N THR A 142 -5.87 10.66 12.55
CA THR A 142 -6.83 10.08 13.50
C THR A 142 -7.56 11.19 14.27
N THR A 143 -8.71 11.58 13.72
CA THR A 143 -9.66 12.45 14.38
C THR A 143 -10.64 11.62 15.22
N LYS A 144 -11.37 12.27 16.13
CA LYS A 144 -12.45 11.61 16.88
C LYS A 144 -13.45 10.90 15.95
N ALA A 145 -13.76 11.49 14.79
CA ALA A 145 -14.67 10.92 13.80
C ALA A 145 -14.05 9.67 13.14
N VAL A 146 -12.81 9.72 12.70
CA VAL A 146 -12.08 8.56 12.12
C VAL A 146 -12.04 7.42 13.12
N LYS A 147 -11.62 7.70 14.38
CA LYS A 147 -11.55 6.71 15.45
C LYS A 147 -12.91 6.08 15.74
N LYS A 148 -13.96 6.89 15.89
CA LYS A 148 -15.32 6.40 16.16
C LYS A 148 -15.86 5.51 15.03
N ILE A 149 -15.71 5.94 13.77
CA ILE A 149 -16.14 5.16 12.59
C ILE A 149 -15.34 3.87 12.51
N GLY A 150 -14.02 3.95 12.68
CA GLY A 150 -13.12 2.79 12.66
C GLY A 150 -13.49 1.75 13.71
N CYS A 151 -13.71 2.16 14.97
CA CYS A 151 -14.14 1.26 16.04
C CYS A 151 -15.49 0.59 15.74
N SER A 152 -16.46 1.36 15.23
CA SER A 152 -17.77 0.80 14.85
C SER A 152 -17.66 -0.21 13.71
N ASN A 153 -16.86 0.11 12.67
CA ASN A 153 -16.62 -0.79 11.56
C ASN A 153 -15.88 -2.06 11.99
N LEU A 154 -14.83 -1.91 12.83
CA LEU A 154 -14.07 -3.05 13.33
C LEU A 154 -14.94 -4.02 14.10
N LYS A 155 -15.77 -3.49 15.01
CA LYS A 155 -16.76 -4.29 15.74
C LYS A 155 -17.67 -5.07 14.79
N THR A 156 -18.22 -4.40 13.79
CA THR A 156 -19.09 -5.05 12.78
C THR A 156 -18.34 -6.11 11.99
N MET A 157 -17.08 -5.85 11.62
CA MET A 157 -16.25 -6.82 10.87
C MET A 157 -15.94 -8.07 11.70
N VAL A 158 -15.65 -7.91 12.99
CA VAL A 158 -15.40 -9.04 13.90
C VAL A 158 -16.69 -9.84 14.11
N GLU A 159 -17.79 -9.19 14.46
CA GLU A 159 -19.08 -9.82 14.71
C GLU A 159 -19.63 -10.57 13.47
N SER A 160 -19.38 -10.04 12.27
CA SER A 160 -19.82 -10.66 11.01
C SER A 160 -18.78 -11.60 10.38
N ASN A 161 -17.69 -11.93 11.09
CA ASN A 161 -16.60 -12.79 10.63
C ASN A 161 -15.99 -12.32 9.28
N LYS A 162 -15.90 -11.00 9.07
CA LYS A 162 -15.31 -10.40 7.86
C LYS A 162 -13.82 -10.12 7.97
N ILE A 163 -13.26 -10.24 9.18
CA ILE A 163 -11.83 -10.10 9.45
C ILE A 163 -11.36 -11.22 10.37
N ILE A 164 -10.14 -11.68 10.14
CA ILE A 164 -9.47 -12.70 10.96
C ILE A 164 -8.20 -12.07 11.54
N LEU A 165 -8.19 -11.94 12.86
CA LEU A 165 -7.11 -11.39 13.69
C LEU A 165 -6.66 -12.47 14.67
N GLU A 166 -5.77 -13.36 14.25
CA GLU A 166 -5.30 -14.50 15.05
C GLU A 166 -3.95 -14.14 15.71
N ASP A 167 -3.96 -13.13 16.58
CA ASP A 167 -2.77 -12.67 17.28
C ASP A 167 -3.07 -12.35 18.73
N TYR A 168 -2.15 -12.78 19.62
CA TYR A 168 -2.34 -12.60 21.05
C TYR A 168 -2.24 -11.14 21.49
N ASP A 169 -1.28 -10.38 20.95
CA ASP A 169 -1.05 -9.00 21.37
C ASP A 169 -2.23 -8.11 20.94
N ILE A 170 -2.75 -8.32 19.73
CA ILE A 170 -3.96 -7.62 19.26
C ILE A 170 -5.17 -7.93 20.14
N VAL A 171 -5.36 -9.21 20.51
CA VAL A 171 -6.47 -9.59 21.39
C VAL A 171 -6.29 -9.00 22.78
N ALA A 172 -5.07 -8.94 23.28
CA ALA A 172 -4.77 -8.32 24.56
C ALA A 172 -5.05 -6.81 24.54
N GLU A 173 -4.58 -6.09 23.50
CA GLU A 173 -4.87 -4.67 23.34
C GLU A 173 -6.38 -4.41 23.15
N MET A 174 -7.06 -5.27 22.38
CA MET A 174 -8.52 -5.17 22.19
C MET A 174 -9.29 -5.33 23.50
N SER A 175 -8.82 -6.17 24.41
CA SER A 175 -9.47 -6.43 25.70
C SER A 175 -9.33 -5.25 26.67
N SER A 176 -8.27 -4.44 26.55
CA SER A 176 -8.03 -3.23 27.36
C SER A 176 -8.44 -1.93 26.67
N PHE A 177 -9.05 -2.01 25.48
CA PHE A 177 -9.46 -0.84 24.70
C PHE A 177 -10.89 -0.41 25.06
N VAL A 178 -10.99 0.64 25.83
CA VAL A 178 -12.25 1.06 26.46
C VAL A 178 -12.71 2.45 26.01
N LEU A 179 -13.99 2.71 26.22
CA LEU A 179 -14.55 4.04 25.99
C LEU A 179 -14.16 4.97 27.15
N HIS A 180 -13.40 6.02 26.86
CA HIS A 180 -13.05 7.07 27.79
C HIS A 180 -13.62 8.42 27.32
N GLY A 181 -14.65 8.91 28.00
CA GLY A 181 -15.37 10.12 27.60
C GLY A 181 -16.06 9.94 26.25
N GLN A 182 -15.60 10.65 25.23
CA GLN A 182 -16.17 10.59 23.85
C GLN A 182 -15.24 9.87 22.86
N SER A 183 -14.18 9.23 23.34
CA SER A 183 -13.20 8.54 22.51
C SER A 183 -12.86 7.17 23.09
N TYR A 184 -12.18 6.34 22.30
CA TYR A 184 -11.68 5.05 22.74
C TYR A 184 -10.16 5.14 22.94
N GLN A 185 -9.63 4.48 23.96
CA GLN A 185 -8.20 4.39 24.24
C GLN A 185 -7.92 3.16 25.09
N ALA A 186 -6.65 2.76 25.19
CA ALA A 186 -6.24 1.73 26.15
C ALA A 186 -6.48 2.19 27.59
N GLU A 187 -6.75 1.26 28.49
CA GLU A 187 -6.76 1.49 29.92
C GLU A 187 -5.37 1.92 30.42
N GLU A 188 -5.31 2.58 31.56
CA GLU A 188 -4.05 3.05 32.14
C GLU A 188 -3.05 1.88 32.35
N GLY A 189 -1.83 2.07 31.83
CA GLY A 189 -0.79 1.04 31.85
C GLY A 189 -0.86 0.03 30.70
N HIS A 190 -1.79 0.18 29.76
CA HIS A 190 -1.89 -0.60 28.54
C HIS A 190 -1.59 0.23 27.29
N HIS A 191 -1.31 -0.43 26.17
CA HIS A 191 -1.04 0.18 24.88
C HIS A 191 -2.13 -0.19 23.87
N ASP A 192 -2.35 0.66 22.85
CA ASP A 192 -3.32 0.44 21.78
C ASP A 192 -2.72 0.57 20.36
N ASP A 193 -1.39 0.43 20.23
CA ASP A 193 -0.66 0.64 18.96
C ASP A 193 -1.18 -0.28 17.84
N LEU A 194 -1.24 -1.59 18.08
CA LEU A 194 -1.77 -2.57 17.11
C LEU A 194 -3.29 -2.45 16.96
N MET A 195 -3.98 -2.17 18.06
CA MET A 195 -5.43 -1.94 18.02
C MET A 195 -5.76 -0.72 17.17
N MET A 196 -4.97 0.35 17.23
CA MET A 196 -5.14 1.53 16.38
C MET A 196 -4.92 1.20 14.90
N CYS A 197 -3.93 0.37 14.57
CA CYS A 197 -3.77 -0.15 13.20
C CYS A 197 -5.04 -0.90 12.72
N CYS A 198 -5.65 -1.74 13.56
CA CYS A 198 -6.90 -2.43 13.24
C CYS A 198 -8.09 -1.46 13.07
N VAL A 199 -8.20 -0.45 13.92
CA VAL A 199 -9.24 0.61 13.85
C VAL A 199 -9.11 1.39 12.54
N LEU A 200 -7.89 1.79 12.17
CA LEU A 200 -7.64 2.52 10.92
C LEU A 200 -7.86 1.65 9.69
N PHE A 201 -7.52 0.35 9.74
CA PHE A 201 -7.87 -0.59 8.68
C PHE A 201 -9.38 -0.70 8.50
N ALA A 202 -10.13 -0.83 9.58
CA ALA A 202 -11.58 -0.92 9.53
C ALA A 202 -12.23 0.40 9.05
N TRP A 203 -11.66 1.55 9.37
CA TRP A 203 -12.07 2.83 8.80
C TRP A 203 -11.81 2.87 7.29
N LEU A 204 -10.61 2.44 6.85
CA LEU A 204 -10.22 2.38 5.45
C LEU A 204 -11.14 1.45 4.65
N SER A 205 -11.48 0.29 5.18
CA SER A 205 -12.34 -0.70 4.51
C SER A 205 -13.76 -0.19 4.22
N GLY A 206 -14.21 0.84 4.94
CA GLY A 206 -15.47 1.53 4.69
C GLY A 206 -15.41 2.57 3.57
N GLN A 207 -14.24 2.93 3.07
CA GLN A 207 -14.06 3.96 2.05
C GLN A 207 -14.36 3.43 0.65
N THR A 208 -14.91 4.28 -0.21
CA THR A 208 -15.21 3.92 -1.61
C THR A 208 -13.95 3.48 -2.35
N TYR A 209 -12.87 4.23 -2.19
CA TYR A 209 -11.56 3.92 -2.78
C TYR A 209 -11.06 2.51 -2.43
N PHE A 210 -11.24 2.09 -1.16
CA PHE A 210 -10.83 0.74 -0.76
C PHE A 210 -11.63 -0.35 -1.47
N LYS A 211 -12.93 -0.11 -1.70
CA LYS A 211 -13.78 -1.04 -2.45
C LYS A 211 -13.33 -1.16 -3.90
N GLU A 212 -13.02 -0.04 -4.53
CA GLU A 212 -12.46 -0.02 -5.89
C GLU A 212 -11.10 -0.73 -5.95
N LEU A 213 -10.26 -0.54 -4.94
CA LEU A 213 -8.95 -1.16 -4.84
C LEU A 213 -9.02 -2.68 -4.63
N THR A 214 -10.04 -3.17 -3.94
CA THR A 214 -10.24 -4.61 -3.67
C THR A 214 -11.08 -5.32 -4.72
N ASP A 215 -11.79 -4.57 -5.58
CA ASP A 215 -12.56 -5.14 -6.67
C ASP A 215 -11.59 -5.51 -7.83
N SER A 216 -11.45 -6.82 -8.03
CA SER A 216 -10.55 -7.37 -9.07
C SER A 216 -10.95 -6.94 -10.48
N ASP A 217 -12.26 -6.77 -10.73
CA ASP A 217 -12.78 -6.40 -12.06
C ASP A 217 -12.50 -4.94 -12.38
N VAL A 218 -12.65 -4.06 -11.38
CA VAL A 218 -12.31 -2.64 -11.52
C VAL A 218 -10.80 -2.46 -11.70
N ARG A 219 -9.99 -3.19 -10.94
CA ARG A 219 -8.52 -3.17 -11.11
C ARG A 219 -8.08 -3.66 -12.49
N ALA A 220 -8.68 -4.73 -12.99
CA ALA A 220 -8.37 -5.22 -14.34
C ALA A 220 -8.73 -4.20 -15.43
N LYS A 221 -9.85 -3.48 -15.29
CA LYS A 221 -10.23 -2.40 -16.17
C LYS A 221 -9.28 -1.21 -16.11
N LEU A 222 -8.94 -0.73 -14.92
CA LEU A 222 -7.99 0.37 -14.72
C LEU A 222 -6.60 0.03 -15.27
N PHE A 223 -6.16 -1.21 -15.10
CA PHE A 223 -4.89 -1.67 -15.67
C PHE A 223 -4.93 -1.70 -17.19
N ALA A 224 -6.03 -2.21 -17.78
CA ALA A 224 -6.21 -2.22 -19.23
C ALA A 224 -6.30 -0.80 -19.82
N GLU A 225 -7.00 0.12 -19.14
CA GLU A 225 -7.08 1.53 -19.54
C GLU A 225 -5.71 2.21 -19.47
N SER A 226 -4.93 1.96 -18.41
CA SER A 226 -3.57 2.49 -18.27
C SER A 226 -2.63 1.95 -19.36
N GLN A 227 -2.73 0.67 -19.70
CA GLN A 227 -1.95 0.09 -20.81
C GLN A 227 -2.34 0.69 -22.15
N ASN A 228 -3.64 0.82 -22.43
CA ASN A 228 -4.13 1.44 -23.66
C ASN A 228 -3.68 2.91 -23.77
N GLN A 229 -3.63 3.63 -22.66
CA GLN A 229 -3.17 5.02 -22.63
C GLN A 229 -1.67 5.12 -22.91
N LEU A 230 -0.86 4.22 -22.31
CA LEU A 230 0.56 4.11 -22.61
C LEU A 230 0.82 3.74 -24.08
N GLU A 231 0.05 2.81 -24.64
CA GLU A 231 0.15 2.44 -26.05
C GLU A 231 -0.22 3.62 -26.98
N GLN A 232 -1.24 4.40 -26.62
CA GLN A 232 -1.62 5.60 -27.37
C GLN A 232 -0.56 6.70 -27.29
N ASP A 233 0.04 6.90 -26.13
CA ASP A 233 1.10 7.88 -25.93
C ASP A 233 2.42 7.46 -26.62
N LEU A 234 2.66 6.16 -26.79
CA LEU A 234 3.81 5.61 -27.50
C LEU A 234 3.58 5.49 -29.02
N ALA A 235 2.32 5.48 -29.47
CA ALA A 235 2.00 5.35 -30.90
C ALA A 235 2.66 6.42 -31.80
N PRO A 236 2.83 7.70 -31.38
CA PRO A 236 3.55 8.69 -32.15
C PRO A 236 5.04 8.38 -32.35
N PHE A 237 5.65 7.61 -31.44
CA PHE A 237 7.06 7.24 -31.54
C PHE A 237 7.32 6.03 -32.45
N GLY A 238 6.28 5.30 -32.84
CA GLY A 238 6.36 4.17 -33.78
C GLY A 238 6.60 4.56 -35.24
N PHE A 239 6.47 5.85 -35.57
CA PHE A 239 6.77 6.42 -36.89
C PHE A 239 8.06 7.26 -36.89
N LEU A 240 9.04 6.89 -36.09
CA LEU A 240 10.38 7.33 -36.41
C LEU A 240 10.78 6.59 -37.69
N ASP A 241 10.51 7.23 -38.84
CA ASP A 241 11.11 6.90 -40.10
C ASP A 241 12.63 6.84 -39.87
N ASN A 242 13.22 5.69 -40.08
CA ASN A 242 14.65 5.48 -39.89
C ASN A 242 15.47 6.23 -40.94
N GLY A 243 14.85 7.15 -41.70
CA GLY A 243 15.51 8.00 -42.70
C GLY A 243 16.16 7.22 -43.85
N ILE A 244 15.78 5.98 -44.03
CA ILE A 244 16.19 5.15 -45.17
C ILE A 244 14.99 5.19 -46.14
N ASP A 245 14.86 6.28 -46.82
CA ASP A 245 14.07 6.28 -48.07
C ASP A 245 14.68 5.24 -48.99
N ASP A 246 13.89 4.28 -49.45
CA ASP A 246 14.30 3.41 -50.52
C ASP A 246 14.76 4.29 -51.68
N PRO A 247 15.99 4.10 -52.19
CA PRO A 247 16.52 4.99 -53.21
C PRO A 247 15.60 4.99 -54.42
N ILE A 248 15.03 6.16 -54.69
CA ILE A 248 14.17 6.35 -55.85
C ILE A 248 15.01 6.04 -57.12
N PRO A 249 14.61 5.08 -57.94
CA PRO A 249 15.34 4.76 -59.16
C PRO A 249 15.38 6.00 -60.07
N GLN A 250 16.59 6.43 -60.40
CA GLN A 250 16.79 7.51 -61.37
C GLN A 250 16.84 6.92 -62.79
N ILE A 251 16.21 7.59 -63.72
CA ILE A 251 16.25 7.23 -65.13
C ILE A 251 17.24 8.19 -65.80
N ASP A 252 18.25 7.66 -66.47
CA ASP A 252 19.19 8.46 -67.21
C ASP A 252 18.62 8.96 -68.55
N GLU A 253 19.37 9.77 -69.25
CA GLU A 253 18.99 10.34 -70.57
C GLU A 253 18.84 9.31 -71.68
N TYR A 254 19.25 8.07 -71.48
CA TYR A 254 19.13 6.91 -72.31
C TYR A 254 17.96 5.99 -71.98
N GLY A 255 17.22 6.33 -70.89
CA GLY A 255 16.08 5.56 -70.41
C GLY A 255 16.41 4.35 -69.52
N GLU A 256 17.65 4.20 -69.04
CA GLU A 256 18.06 3.14 -68.16
C GLU A 256 17.77 3.48 -66.68
N ARG A 257 17.29 2.48 -65.92
CA ARG A 257 16.96 2.62 -64.51
C ARG A 257 18.19 2.34 -63.66
N TRP A 258 18.60 3.34 -62.90
CA TRP A 258 19.67 3.25 -61.94
C TRP A 258 19.12 3.20 -60.50
N THR A 259 19.51 2.18 -59.70
CA THR A 259 19.22 2.13 -58.30
C THR A 259 20.52 2.37 -57.54
N PRO A 260 20.63 3.45 -56.73
CA PRO A 260 21.83 3.67 -55.94
C PRO A 260 22.05 2.51 -54.96
N VAL A 261 23.24 1.91 -54.96
CA VAL A 261 23.61 0.87 -54.00
C VAL A 261 24.06 1.54 -52.72
N ILE A 262 23.21 1.51 -51.70
CA ILE A 262 23.61 1.93 -50.35
C ILE A 262 24.52 0.84 -49.76
N ARG A 263 25.83 1.12 -49.64
CA ARG A 263 26.73 0.25 -48.91
C ARG A 263 26.39 0.32 -47.43
N LYS A 264 25.88 -0.77 -46.85
CA LYS A 264 25.82 -0.94 -45.39
C LYS A 264 27.28 -0.92 -44.87
N TYR A 265 27.61 0.09 -44.12
CA TYR A 265 28.84 0.04 -43.32
C TYR A 265 28.66 -1.01 -42.26
N ASP A 266 29.46 -2.07 -42.31
CA ASP A 266 29.61 -3.02 -41.21
C ASP A 266 30.25 -2.27 -40.04
N THR A 267 29.43 -1.94 -39.05
CA THR A 267 29.92 -1.50 -37.73
C THR A 267 30.23 -2.72 -36.89
N ASN A 268 31.38 -3.32 -37.11
CA ASN A 268 32.07 -4.13 -36.12
C ASN A 268 32.88 -3.18 -35.22
N TRP A 269 32.42 -2.94 -34.02
CA TRP A 269 33.22 -2.52 -32.86
C TRP A 269 32.72 -3.27 -31.63
#